data_4e4df3824e1e96de341def4f95b108de
#
_entry.id   4e4df3824e1e96de341def4f95b108de
#
_cell.length_a   1.000
_cell.length_b   1.000
_cell.length_c   1.000
_cell.angle_alpha   90.00
_cell.angle_beta   90.00
_cell.angle_gamma   90.00
#
_symmetry.space_group_name_H-M   'P 1'
#
loop_
_entity.id
_entity.type
_entity.pdbx_description
1 polymer ?
#
loop_
_entity_poly.entity_id
_entity_poly.type
_entity_poly.pdbx_seq_one_letter_code
_entity_poly.pdbx_strand_id
1 'polypeptide(L)'
;MSVLNGKKILLGVSGGIAAYKTASLVRLFIKAGAHVQVIMTPASKVFVTPLTLATLSKNPVYSTFYDTPEDVSAEESQLNGEGVWNNHVELALWADLMLIAPATANTLSKMASGTCDNLLLATYLSAKCPVYFAPAMDLDMYKHPSTLANFKALHEFGNTIIPAESGELASGLSGEGRMAEPENILAFIESDIANKLPLKGKKIIVTAGPTYEAIDPVRGITNKSSGKMGFVFP
;
A
#
# COMPACT_ATOMS: atom_id res chain seq x y z
N MET A 1 8.54 14.66 -8.39
CA MET A 1 8.30 13.20 -8.43
C MET A 1 7.53 12.82 -7.18
N SER A 2 6.61 11.85 -7.28
CA SER A 2 5.92 11.32 -6.10
C SER A 2 6.90 10.59 -5.18
N VAL A 3 6.70 10.70 -3.87
CA VAL A 3 7.46 9.92 -2.86
C VAL A 3 7.20 8.41 -2.96
N LEU A 4 6.18 8.01 -3.74
CA LEU A 4 5.83 6.61 -4.00
C LEU A 4 6.54 6.04 -5.23
N ASN A 5 7.29 6.85 -5.98
CA ASN A 5 7.98 6.37 -7.17
C ASN A 5 8.96 5.23 -6.83
N GLY A 6 8.80 4.08 -7.49
CA GLY A 6 9.57 2.86 -7.24
C GLY A 6 9.19 2.09 -5.97
N LYS A 7 8.22 2.57 -5.16
CA LYS A 7 7.76 1.88 -3.96
C LYS A 7 6.89 0.68 -4.28
N LYS A 8 7.02 -0.35 -3.49
CA LYS A 8 6.25 -1.61 -3.56
C LYS A 8 5.08 -1.55 -2.58
N ILE A 9 3.87 -1.43 -3.10
CA ILE A 9 2.64 -1.31 -2.32
C ILE A 9 1.89 -2.63 -2.34
N LEU A 10 1.64 -3.19 -1.17
CA LEU A 10 0.78 -4.35 -1.00
C LEU A 10 -0.62 -3.86 -0.62
N LEU A 11 -1.57 -4.02 -1.55
CA LEU A 11 -2.96 -3.62 -1.35
C LEU A 11 -3.80 -4.81 -0.90
N GLY A 12 -4.28 -4.77 0.33
CA GLY A 12 -5.24 -5.71 0.89
C GLY A 12 -6.68 -5.23 0.66
N VAL A 13 -7.51 -6.06 0.04
CA VAL A 13 -8.91 -5.72 -0.27
C VAL A 13 -9.84 -6.62 0.53
N SER A 14 -10.62 -6.05 1.45
CA SER A 14 -11.63 -6.79 2.21
C SER A 14 -13.04 -6.64 1.61
N GLY A 15 -13.94 -7.58 1.95
CA GLY A 15 -15.28 -7.67 1.36
C GLY A 15 -16.24 -6.60 1.85
N GLY A 16 -16.53 -5.63 1.00
CA GLY A 16 -17.51 -4.58 1.22
C GLY A 16 -17.72 -3.78 -0.06
N ILE A 17 -18.83 -3.05 -0.16
CA ILE A 17 -19.19 -2.32 -1.38
C ILE A 17 -18.06 -1.35 -1.81
N ALA A 18 -17.35 -0.72 -0.88
CA ALA A 18 -16.27 0.20 -1.19
C ALA A 18 -15.08 -0.44 -1.94
N ALA A 19 -15.03 -1.78 -2.07
CA ALA A 19 -14.01 -2.47 -2.85
C ALA A 19 -14.00 -2.05 -4.33
N TYR A 20 -15.13 -1.55 -4.89
CA TYR A 20 -15.14 -1.04 -6.27
C TYR A 20 -14.16 0.12 -6.49
N LYS A 21 -13.88 0.90 -5.45
CA LYS A 21 -12.94 2.04 -5.52
C LYS A 21 -11.49 1.60 -5.70
N THR A 22 -11.16 0.33 -5.38
CA THR A 22 -9.79 -0.16 -5.45
C THR A 22 -9.23 -0.16 -6.86
N ALA A 23 -10.08 -0.30 -7.87
CA ALA A 23 -9.67 -0.21 -9.27
C ALA A 23 -9.04 1.17 -9.59
N SER A 24 -9.68 2.26 -9.13
CA SER A 24 -9.16 3.63 -9.26
C SER A 24 -7.90 3.81 -8.40
N LEU A 25 -7.88 3.28 -7.19
CA LEU A 25 -6.76 3.37 -6.27
C LEU A 25 -5.49 2.70 -6.84
N VAL A 26 -5.61 1.49 -7.39
CA VAL A 26 -4.50 0.81 -8.08
C VAL A 26 -3.95 1.68 -9.21
N ARG A 27 -4.83 2.26 -10.05
CA ARG A 27 -4.41 3.13 -11.14
C ARG A 27 -3.66 4.38 -10.66
N LEU A 28 -4.11 4.98 -9.55
CA LEU A 28 -3.44 6.15 -8.97
C LEU A 28 -2.04 5.80 -8.47
N PHE A 29 -1.86 4.68 -7.77
CA PHE A 29 -0.55 4.22 -7.34
C PHE A 29 0.40 3.94 -8.51
N ILE A 30 -0.08 3.27 -9.56
CA ILE A 30 0.72 3.03 -10.77
C ILE A 30 1.11 4.35 -11.44
N LYS A 31 0.20 5.34 -11.53
CA LYS A 31 0.51 6.67 -12.06
C LYS A 31 1.52 7.44 -11.21
N ALA A 32 1.52 7.21 -9.88
CA ALA A 32 2.53 7.75 -8.97
C ALA A 32 3.90 7.06 -9.09
N GLY A 33 4.01 6.02 -9.94
CA GLY A 33 5.24 5.27 -10.18
C GLY A 33 5.48 4.11 -9.22
N ALA A 34 4.47 3.71 -8.42
CA ALA A 34 4.57 2.58 -7.52
C ALA A 34 4.33 1.24 -8.21
N HIS A 35 4.88 0.17 -7.64
CA HIS A 35 4.54 -1.21 -7.98
C HIS A 35 3.45 -1.70 -7.03
N VAL A 36 2.35 -2.23 -7.57
CA VAL A 36 1.20 -2.66 -6.75
C VAL A 36 1.02 -4.16 -6.86
N GLN A 37 0.98 -4.84 -5.71
CA GLN A 37 0.56 -6.23 -5.56
C GLN A 37 -0.74 -6.25 -4.77
N VAL A 38 -1.70 -7.09 -5.17
CA VAL A 38 -3.03 -7.13 -4.55
C VAL A 38 -3.27 -8.47 -3.87
N ILE A 39 -3.77 -8.42 -2.64
CA ILE A 39 -4.33 -9.56 -1.92
C ILE A 39 -5.81 -9.27 -1.64
N MET A 40 -6.67 -10.20 -1.98
CA MET A 40 -8.12 -10.10 -1.77
C MET A 40 -8.58 -11.11 -0.70
N THR A 41 -9.48 -10.70 0.18
CA THR A 41 -10.24 -11.70 0.93
C THR A 41 -11.19 -12.44 -0.02
N PRO A 42 -11.53 -13.72 0.23
CA PRO A 42 -12.51 -14.41 -0.61
C PRO A 42 -13.83 -13.64 -0.78
N ALA A 43 -14.30 -13.00 0.29
CA ALA A 43 -15.53 -12.19 0.27
C ALA A 43 -15.44 -10.94 -0.62
N SER A 44 -14.26 -10.40 -0.88
CA SER A 44 -14.12 -9.20 -1.71
C SER A 44 -14.28 -9.46 -3.20
N LYS A 45 -14.12 -10.72 -3.64
CA LYS A 45 -14.29 -11.14 -5.04
C LYS A 45 -15.70 -10.88 -5.57
N VAL A 46 -16.71 -10.81 -4.68
CA VAL A 46 -18.11 -10.50 -5.04
C VAL A 46 -18.28 -9.03 -5.45
N PHE A 47 -17.46 -8.13 -4.93
CA PHE A 47 -17.58 -6.68 -5.14
C PHE A 47 -16.67 -6.15 -6.25
N VAL A 48 -15.52 -6.78 -6.45
CA VAL A 48 -14.58 -6.46 -7.53
C VAL A 48 -13.89 -7.76 -7.96
N THR A 49 -13.72 -7.96 -9.26
CA THR A 49 -13.13 -9.20 -9.74
C THR A 49 -11.60 -9.18 -9.62
N PRO A 50 -10.95 -10.32 -9.31
CA PRO A 50 -9.51 -10.46 -9.35
C PRO A 50 -8.92 -10.04 -10.70
N LEU A 51 -9.60 -10.41 -11.81
CA LEU A 51 -9.19 -10.06 -13.17
C LEU A 51 -9.08 -8.55 -13.37
N THR A 52 -10.03 -7.77 -12.84
CA THR A 52 -9.99 -6.30 -12.94
C THR A 52 -8.72 -5.76 -12.26
N LEU A 53 -8.43 -6.23 -11.05
CA LEU A 53 -7.29 -5.72 -10.28
C LEU A 53 -5.95 -6.24 -10.84
N ALA A 54 -5.89 -7.47 -11.34
CA ALA A 54 -4.70 -8.03 -12.00
C ALA A 54 -4.36 -7.25 -13.27
N THR A 55 -5.37 -6.97 -14.11
CA THR A 55 -5.19 -6.18 -15.34
C THR A 55 -4.66 -4.78 -15.05
N LEU A 56 -5.15 -4.12 -13.99
CA LEU A 56 -4.75 -2.77 -13.63
C LEU A 56 -3.38 -2.71 -12.95
N SER A 57 -3.07 -3.66 -12.05
CA SER A 57 -1.79 -3.73 -11.35
C SER A 57 -0.67 -4.32 -12.21
N LYS A 58 -1.04 -5.07 -13.27
CA LYS A 58 -0.15 -5.90 -14.10
C LYS A 58 0.58 -6.99 -13.30
N ASN A 59 0.00 -7.39 -12.20
CA ASN A 59 0.50 -8.44 -11.32
C ASN A 59 -0.63 -9.43 -10.99
N PRO A 60 -0.33 -10.69 -10.68
CA PRO A 60 -1.31 -11.64 -10.17
C PRO A 60 -2.02 -11.10 -8.92
N VAL A 61 -3.26 -11.52 -8.70
CA VAL A 61 -4.04 -11.19 -7.51
C VAL A 61 -4.23 -12.44 -6.67
N TYR A 62 -3.77 -12.41 -5.44
CA TYR A 62 -3.84 -13.53 -4.51
C TYR A 62 -5.07 -13.43 -3.61
N SER A 63 -5.72 -14.56 -3.30
CA SER A 63 -6.90 -14.57 -2.43
C SER A 63 -6.93 -15.73 -1.43
N THR A 64 -6.22 -16.80 -1.73
CA THR A 64 -6.13 -18.04 -0.94
C THR A 64 -4.67 -18.43 -0.75
N PHE A 65 -4.41 -19.29 0.24
CA PHE A 65 -3.05 -19.81 0.46
C PHE A 65 -2.57 -20.72 -0.68
N TYR A 66 -3.52 -21.31 -1.41
CA TYR A 66 -3.24 -22.20 -2.54
C TYR A 66 -4.13 -21.77 -3.70
N ASP A 67 -3.54 -21.61 -4.86
CA ASP A 67 -4.32 -21.41 -6.07
C ASP A 67 -5.00 -22.72 -6.45
N THR A 68 -6.31 -22.68 -6.63
CA THR A 68 -7.06 -23.84 -7.11
C THR A 68 -6.97 -23.91 -8.65
N PRO A 69 -7.21 -25.08 -9.28
CA PRO A 69 -7.24 -25.20 -10.73
C PRO A 69 -8.22 -24.23 -11.43
N GLU A 70 -9.19 -23.70 -10.69
CA GLU A 70 -10.15 -22.69 -11.16
C GLU A 70 -9.57 -21.26 -11.17
N ASP A 71 -8.51 -21.03 -10.37
CA ASP A 71 -7.83 -19.73 -10.25
C ASP A 71 -6.61 -19.60 -11.20
N VAL A 72 -6.16 -20.72 -11.78
CA VAL A 72 -4.94 -20.82 -12.62
C VAL A 72 -5.33 -21.01 -14.08
N SER A 73 -4.65 -20.36 -15.00
CA SER A 73 -4.85 -20.60 -16.44
C SER A 73 -4.51 -22.06 -16.79
N ALA A 74 -5.23 -22.62 -17.79
CA ALA A 74 -5.05 -24.02 -18.20
C ALA A 74 -3.60 -24.39 -18.59
N GLU A 75 -2.78 -23.39 -18.96
CA GLU A 75 -1.36 -23.58 -19.31
C GLU A 75 -0.46 -23.73 -18.09
N GLU A 76 -0.73 -23.02 -16.99
CA GLU A 76 0.04 -23.11 -15.74
C GLU A 76 -0.33 -24.36 -14.92
N SER A 77 -1.60 -24.81 -15.03
CA SER A 77 -2.11 -26.01 -14.37
C SER A 77 -1.44 -27.31 -14.86
N GLN A 78 -0.93 -27.33 -16.09
CA GLN A 78 -0.29 -28.51 -16.70
C GLN A 78 1.17 -28.70 -16.28
N LEU A 79 1.83 -27.64 -15.78
CA LEU A 79 3.27 -27.68 -15.46
C LEU A 79 3.58 -28.20 -14.06
N ASN A 80 2.69 -28.10 -13.10
CA ASN A 80 3.02 -28.35 -11.69
C ASN A 80 2.05 -29.23 -10.89
N GLY A 81 1.05 -29.87 -11.44
CA GLY A 81 0.21 -30.92 -10.80
C GLY A 81 -0.26 -30.72 -9.34
N GLU A 82 0.27 -29.76 -8.63
CA GLU A 82 -0.01 -29.33 -7.27
C GLU A 82 -0.25 -27.82 -7.26
N GLY A 83 -1.28 -27.35 -6.55
CA GLY A 83 -1.60 -25.93 -6.45
C GLY A 83 -0.39 -25.11 -5.96
N VAL A 84 -0.13 -23.98 -6.59
CA VAL A 84 0.96 -23.08 -6.21
C VAL A 84 0.63 -22.45 -4.86
N TRP A 85 1.55 -22.60 -3.89
CA TRP A 85 1.38 -21.99 -2.57
C TRP A 85 1.74 -20.51 -2.59
N ASN A 86 0.78 -19.67 -2.20
CA ASN A 86 0.94 -18.24 -2.07
C ASN A 86 1.63 -17.90 -0.74
N ASN A 87 2.92 -17.62 -0.78
CA ASN A 87 3.73 -17.40 0.40
C ASN A 87 3.47 -16.01 1.01
N HIS A 88 2.68 -15.98 2.09
CA HIS A 88 2.33 -14.76 2.82
C HIS A 88 3.55 -14.02 3.38
N VAL A 89 4.63 -14.74 3.74
CA VAL A 89 5.86 -14.13 4.25
C VAL A 89 6.60 -13.40 3.14
N GLU A 90 6.72 -14.00 1.96
CA GLU A 90 7.35 -13.34 0.80
C GLU A 90 6.58 -12.10 0.35
N LEU A 91 5.25 -12.18 0.32
CA LEU A 91 4.39 -11.04 0.02
C LEU A 91 4.59 -9.90 1.03
N ALA A 92 4.67 -10.23 2.33
CA ALA A 92 4.90 -9.25 3.38
C ALA A 92 6.30 -8.61 3.30
N LEU A 93 7.33 -9.40 3.00
CA LEU A 93 8.72 -8.93 2.86
C LEU A 93 8.96 -8.15 1.56
N TRP A 94 8.17 -8.42 0.52
CA TRP A 94 8.24 -7.68 -0.74
C TRP A 94 7.81 -6.22 -0.59
N ALA A 95 6.89 -5.92 0.33
CA ALA A 95 6.25 -4.63 0.44
C ALA A 95 7.10 -3.58 1.17
N ASP A 96 7.17 -2.37 0.62
CA ASP A 96 7.65 -1.17 1.30
C ASP A 96 6.54 -0.52 2.15
N LEU A 97 5.27 -0.84 1.83
CA LEU A 97 4.07 -0.31 2.46
C LEU A 97 2.91 -1.28 2.23
N MET A 98 2.12 -1.51 3.26
CA MET A 98 0.86 -2.26 3.16
C MET A 98 -0.32 -1.33 3.38
N LEU A 99 -1.32 -1.39 2.50
CA LEU A 99 -2.58 -0.67 2.62
C LEU A 99 -3.74 -1.66 2.62
N ILE A 100 -4.61 -1.60 3.61
CA ILE A 100 -5.86 -2.35 3.63
C ILE A 100 -7.01 -1.40 3.31
N ALA A 101 -7.56 -1.52 2.12
CA ALA A 101 -8.63 -0.66 1.59
C ALA A 101 -9.54 -1.44 0.64
N PRO A 102 -10.85 -1.54 0.93
CA PRO A 102 -11.47 -1.13 2.17
C PRO A 102 -11.04 -2.01 3.36
N ALA A 103 -11.03 -1.45 4.57
CA ALA A 103 -10.89 -2.18 5.81
C ALA A 103 -12.26 -2.28 6.51
N THR A 104 -12.91 -3.42 6.36
CA THR A 104 -14.23 -3.66 6.98
C THR A 104 -14.11 -3.95 8.48
N ALA A 105 -15.19 -3.76 9.22
CA ALA A 105 -15.24 -4.04 10.67
C ALA A 105 -14.77 -5.47 11.01
N ASN A 106 -15.14 -6.46 10.19
CA ASN A 106 -14.68 -7.84 10.35
C ASN A 106 -13.15 -7.97 10.23
N THR A 107 -12.58 -7.36 9.18
CA THR A 107 -11.12 -7.41 8.96
C THR A 107 -10.38 -6.67 10.06
N LEU A 108 -10.84 -5.49 10.46
CA LEU A 108 -10.25 -4.69 11.56
C LEU A 108 -10.28 -5.43 12.90
N SER A 109 -11.41 -6.07 13.21
CA SER A 109 -11.54 -6.88 14.43
C SER A 109 -10.54 -8.04 14.45
N LYS A 110 -10.38 -8.74 13.33
CA LYS A 110 -9.42 -9.83 13.19
C LYS A 110 -7.96 -9.35 13.27
N MET A 111 -7.66 -8.22 12.66
CA MET A 111 -6.34 -7.58 12.79
C MET A 111 -6.02 -7.24 14.24
N ALA A 112 -6.99 -6.63 14.96
CA ALA A 112 -6.82 -6.23 16.35
C ALA A 112 -6.69 -7.42 17.32
N SER A 113 -7.34 -8.54 17.02
CA SER A 113 -7.28 -9.78 17.83
C SER A 113 -6.15 -10.74 17.44
N GLY A 114 -5.44 -10.47 16.35
CA GLY A 114 -4.40 -11.38 15.82
C GLY A 114 -4.95 -12.65 15.18
N THR A 115 -6.22 -12.67 14.76
CA THR A 115 -6.81 -13.80 14.04
C THR A 115 -6.18 -13.94 12.64
N CYS A 116 -5.82 -15.17 12.27
CA CYS A 116 -5.10 -15.49 11.04
C CYS A 116 -5.85 -16.59 10.25
N ASP A 117 -7.01 -16.27 9.71
CA ASP A 117 -7.90 -17.21 9.01
C ASP A 117 -7.92 -17.08 7.49
N ASN A 118 -7.14 -16.18 6.93
CA ASN A 118 -7.00 -15.98 5.50
C ASN A 118 -5.63 -15.39 5.12
N LEU A 119 -5.31 -15.44 3.83
CA LEU A 119 -4.02 -14.98 3.30
C LEU A 119 -3.72 -13.50 3.64
N LEU A 120 -4.72 -12.62 3.57
CA LEU A 120 -4.55 -11.20 3.88
C LEU A 120 -4.09 -10.99 5.32
N LEU A 121 -4.73 -11.65 6.28
CA LEU A 121 -4.41 -11.53 7.70
C LEU A 121 -3.06 -12.19 8.04
N ALA A 122 -2.73 -13.33 7.42
CA ALA A 122 -1.41 -13.94 7.57
C ALA A 122 -0.30 -13.02 7.06
N THR A 123 -0.53 -12.38 5.92
CA THR A 123 0.42 -11.40 5.35
C THR A 123 0.53 -10.16 6.22
N TYR A 124 -0.58 -9.66 6.76
CA TYR A 124 -0.59 -8.53 7.70
C TYR A 124 0.24 -8.83 8.96
N LEU A 125 0.05 -9.99 9.57
CA LEU A 125 0.81 -10.41 10.76
C LEU A 125 2.32 -10.61 10.47
N SER A 126 2.67 -10.86 9.22
CA SER A 126 4.07 -11.02 8.77
C SER A 126 4.69 -9.71 8.30
N ALA A 127 3.91 -8.62 8.16
CA ALA A 127 4.38 -7.36 7.60
C ALA A 127 5.36 -6.66 8.54
N LYS A 128 6.49 -6.19 7.99
CA LYS A 128 7.48 -5.37 8.68
C LYS A 128 7.49 -3.91 8.19
N CYS A 129 6.77 -3.65 7.10
CA CYS A 129 6.61 -2.32 6.55
C CYS A 129 5.49 -1.56 7.27
N PRO A 130 5.41 -0.22 7.11
CA PRO A 130 4.28 0.56 7.60
C PRO A 130 2.96 0.03 7.05
N VAL A 131 1.95 -0.10 7.92
CA VAL A 131 0.61 -0.55 7.55
C VAL A 131 -0.38 0.58 7.72
N TYR A 132 -1.13 0.85 6.64
CA TYR A 132 -2.23 1.79 6.61
C TYR A 132 -3.55 1.03 6.43
N PHE A 133 -4.63 1.55 6.97
CA PHE A 133 -5.95 1.01 6.72
C PHE A 133 -7.00 2.10 6.53
N ALA A 134 -7.87 1.91 5.54
CA ALA A 134 -8.96 2.82 5.20
C ALA A 134 -10.30 2.16 5.58
N PRO A 135 -10.91 2.52 6.72
CA PRO A 135 -12.16 1.94 7.17
C PRO A 135 -13.31 2.18 6.20
N ALA A 136 -14.18 1.17 6.07
CA ALA A 136 -15.41 1.25 5.29
C ALA A 136 -16.49 0.42 5.95
N MET A 137 -17.51 1.08 6.51
CA MET A 137 -18.65 0.45 7.18
C MET A 137 -19.78 1.45 7.36
N ASP A 138 -20.95 0.96 7.77
CA ASP A 138 -22.10 1.82 8.07
C ASP A 138 -21.83 2.68 9.32
N LEU A 139 -22.59 3.76 9.45
CA LEU A 139 -22.46 4.79 10.47
C LEU A 139 -22.45 4.21 11.91
N ASP A 140 -23.43 3.35 12.23
CA ASP A 140 -23.54 2.79 13.57
C ASP A 140 -22.43 1.77 13.85
N MET A 141 -21.98 1.04 12.85
CA MET A 141 -20.82 0.15 12.94
C MET A 141 -19.53 0.94 13.19
N TYR A 142 -19.38 2.09 12.53
CA TYR A 142 -18.19 2.94 12.68
C TYR A 142 -18.09 3.51 14.11
N LYS A 143 -19.24 3.93 14.68
CA LYS A 143 -19.34 4.49 16.05
C LYS A 143 -19.42 3.43 17.14
N HIS A 144 -19.56 2.16 16.78
CA HIS A 144 -19.72 1.10 17.77
C HIS A 144 -18.47 1.02 18.68
N PRO A 145 -18.64 0.87 20.00
CA PRO A 145 -17.51 0.85 20.95
C PRO A 145 -16.43 -0.18 20.60
N SER A 146 -16.81 -1.35 20.10
CA SER A 146 -15.84 -2.37 19.67
C SER A 146 -15.00 -1.92 18.46
N THR A 147 -15.59 -1.19 17.52
CA THR A 147 -14.88 -0.64 16.36
C THR A 147 -13.87 0.43 16.81
N LEU A 148 -14.28 1.32 17.69
CA LEU A 148 -13.38 2.34 18.26
C LEU A 148 -12.25 1.70 19.08
N ALA A 149 -12.55 0.63 19.83
CA ALA A 149 -11.54 -0.14 20.56
C ALA A 149 -10.52 -0.80 19.60
N ASN A 150 -11.01 -1.35 18.47
CA ASN A 150 -10.15 -1.92 17.45
C ASN A 150 -9.26 -0.86 16.79
N PHE A 151 -9.77 0.34 16.48
CA PHE A 151 -8.96 1.44 15.96
C PHE A 151 -7.83 1.81 16.93
N LYS A 152 -8.16 1.92 18.22
CA LYS A 152 -7.19 2.22 19.27
C LYS A 152 -6.10 1.14 19.34
N ALA A 153 -6.49 -0.12 19.41
CA ALA A 153 -5.53 -1.24 19.46
C ALA A 153 -4.61 -1.27 18.23
N LEU A 154 -5.18 -1.10 17.03
CA LEU A 154 -4.40 -1.07 15.79
C LEU A 154 -3.44 0.12 15.74
N HIS A 155 -3.83 1.26 16.27
CA HIS A 155 -2.95 2.42 16.39
C HIS A 155 -1.79 2.14 17.36
N GLU A 156 -2.07 1.51 18.50
CA GLU A 156 -1.06 1.09 19.48
C GLU A 156 -0.09 0.04 18.90
N PHE A 157 -0.52 -0.78 17.95
CA PHE A 157 0.35 -1.69 17.18
C PHE A 157 1.20 -0.97 16.12
N GLY A 158 1.07 0.35 15.98
CA GLY A 158 1.82 1.15 15.01
C GLY A 158 1.18 1.26 13.63
N ASN A 159 -0.06 0.79 13.47
CA ASN A 159 -0.78 0.96 12.21
C ASN A 159 -1.34 2.38 12.08
N THR A 160 -1.42 2.90 10.87
CA THR A 160 -1.93 4.24 10.59
C THR A 160 -3.34 4.17 10.00
N ILE A 161 -4.31 4.78 10.68
CA ILE A 161 -5.67 4.93 10.15
C ILE A 161 -5.73 6.07 9.13
N ILE A 162 -6.31 5.80 7.97
CA ILE A 162 -6.74 6.82 7.03
C ILE A 162 -8.19 7.16 7.41
N PRO A 163 -8.49 8.40 7.85
CA PRO A 163 -9.80 8.74 8.33
C PRO A 163 -10.90 8.43 7.31
N ALA A 164 -12.02 7.88 7.77
CA ALA A 164 -13.20 7.75 6.94
C ALA A 164 -13.79 9.12 6.62
N GLU A 165 -14.42 9.23 5.46
CA GLU A 165 -15.12 10.45 5.06
C GLU A 165 -16.59 10.41 5.47
N SER A 166 -17.17 11.60 5.61
CA SER A 166 -18.60 11.77 5.81
C SER A 166 -19.31 11.87 4.45
N GLY A 167 -20.45 11.23 4.32
CA GLY A 167 -21.26 11.27 3.11
C GLY A 167 -22.38 10.27 3.15
N GLU A 168 -23.08 10.14 2.03
CA GLU A 168 -24.10 9.12 1.85
C GLU A 168 -23.46 7.73 1.81
N LEU A 169 -23.98 6.82 2.63
CA LEU A 169 -23.57 5.43 2.74
C LEU A 169 -24.46 4.54 1.86
N ALA A 170 -24.04 3.31 1.62
CA ALA A 170 -24.81 2.36 0.83
C ALA A 170 -26.18 2.01 1.44
N SER A 171 -26.34 2.22 2.74
CA SER A 171 -27.61 2.10 3.47
C SER A 171 -28.59 3.26 3.23
N GLY A 172 -28.15 4.34 2.56
CA GLY A 172 -28.90 5.59 2.44
C GLY A 172 -28.77 6.54 3.64
N LEU A 173 -28.06 6.14 4.69
CA LEU A 173 -27.73 7.02 5.81
C LEU A 173 -26.59 7.96 5.43
N SER A 174 -26.56 9.16 6.02
CA SER A 174 -25.44 10.10 5.84
C SER A 174 -24.65 10.22 7.14
N GLY A 175 -23.32 10.06 7.03
CA GLY A 175 -22.44 10.18 8.19
C GLY A 175 -21.03 9.65 7.92
N GLU A 176 -20.27 9.52 9.00
CA GLU A 176 -18.91 8.94 8.95
C GLU A 176 -18.97 7.43 8.78
N GLY A 177 -18.02 6.90 8.01
CA GLY A 177 -17.89 5.46 7.77
C GLY A 177 -17.62 5.13 6.31
N ARG A 178 -17.77 6.12 5.42
CA ARG A 178 -17.44 5.99 4.00
C ARG A 178 -15.92 5.92 3.84
N MET A 179 -15.44 4.92 3.10
CA MET A 179 -14.01 4.86 2.75
C MET A 179 -13.62 6.15 2.03
N ALA A 180 -12.51 6.73 2.44
CA ALA A 180 -11.94 7.90 1.79
C ALA A 180 -11.82 7.70 0.26
N GLU A 181 -11.93 8.79 -0.49
CA GLU A 181 -11.76 8.69 -1.94
C GLU A 181 -10.33 8.28 -2.31
N PRO A 182 -10.13 7.55 -3.40
CA PRO A 182 -8.81 7.06 -3.81
C PRO A 182 -7.74 8.15 -3.86
N GLU A 183 -8.10 9.35 -4.32
CA GLU A 183 -7.23 10.51 -4.40
C GLU A 183 -6.79 11.00 -3.02
N ASN A 184 -7.71 10.99 -2.05
CA ASN A 184 -7.44 11.40 -0.67
C ASN A 184 -6.60 10.36 0.07
N ILE A 185 -6.82 9.07 -0.20
CA ILE A 185 -5.96 7.98 0.31
C ILE A 185 -4.52 8.16 -0.19
N LEU A 186 -4.35 8.39 -1.49
CA LEU A 186 -3.03 8.64 -2.08
C LEU A 186 -2.36 9.84 -1.43
N ALA A 187 -3.04 10.99 -1.38
CA ALA A 187 -2.52 12.23 -0.81
C ALA A 187 -2.15 12.08 0.68
N PHE A 188 -2.96 11.36 1.45
CA PHE A 188 -2.69 11.07 2.85
C PHE A 188 -1.38 10.27 3.01
N ILE A 189 -1.23 9.18 2.26
CA ILE A 189 -0.03 8.33 2.32
C ILE A 189 1.21 9.11 1.89
N GLU A 190 1.14 9.87 0.79
CA GLU A 190 2.25 10.70 0.32
C GLU A 190 2.66 11.75 1.36
N SER A 191 1.68 12.42 1.97
CA SER A 191 1.92 13.41 3.01
C SER A 191 2.55 12.79 4.26
N ASP A 192 2.05 11.65 4.72
CA ASP A 192 2.57 10.96 5.90
C ASP A 192 4.01 10.47 5.69
N ILE A 193 4.30 9.86 4.53
CA ILE A 193 5.66 9.46 4.17
C ILE A 193 6.59 10.68 4.09
N ALA A 194 6.15 11.74 3.37
CA ALA A 194 6.95 12.96 3.23
C ALA A 194 7.25 13.62 4.59
N ASN A 195 6.32 13.54 5.55
CA ASN A 195 6.49 14.06 6.90
C ASN A 195 7.53 13.27 7.72
N LYS A 196 7.70 11.99 7.43
CA LYS A 196 8.64 11.08 8.12
C LYS A 196 10.02 11.04 7.46
N LEU A 197 10.23 11.73 6.34
CA LEU A 197 11.54 11.77 5.68
C LEU A 197 12.59 12.45 6.57
N PRO A 198 13.77 11.85 6.76
CA PRO A 198 14.79 12.31 7.72
C PRO A 198 15.36 13.69 7.39
N LEU A 199 15.30 14.10 6.14
CA LEU A 199 15.82 15.39 5.66
C LEU A 199 14.73 16.45 5.45
N LYS A 200 13.49 16.17 5.84
CA LYS A 200 12.38 17.12 5.69
C LYS A 200 12.70 18.44 6.41
N GLY A 201 12.57 19.55 5.68
CA GLY A 201 12.82 20.90 6.21
C GLY A 201 14.30 21.23 6.43
N LYS A 202 15.23 20.33 6.10
CA LYS A 202 16.66 20.63 6.14
C LYS A 202 17.11 21.33 4.86
N LYS A 203 17.92 22.37 4.99
CA LYS A 203 18.65 22.96 3.88
C LYS A 203 19.93 22.19 3.66
N ILE A 204 20.10 21.61 2.49
CA ILE A 204 21.24 20.79 2.13
C ILE A 204 22.00 21.50 1.02
N ILE A 205 23.32 21.60 1.19
CA ILE A 205 24.23 22.08 0.15
C ILE A 205 24.96 20.85 -0.38
N VAL A 206 24.84 20.58 -1.67
CA VAL A 206 25.57 19.52 -2.36
C VAL A 206 26.57 20.19 -3.31
N THR A 207 27.85 19.97 -3.05
CA THR A 207 28.92 20.40 -3.95
C THR A 207 29.23 19.29 -4.94
N ALA A 208 29.32 19.61 -6.22
CA ALA A 208 29.59 18.65 -7.25
C ALA A 208 30.52 19.24 -8.31
N GLY A 209 31.42 18.43 -8.85
CA GLY A 209 32.35 18.82 -9.88
C GLY A 209 33.81 18.79 -9.42
N PRO A 210 34.72 19.18 -10.32
CA PRO A 210 36.14 19.28 -9.99
C PRO A 210 36.42 20.46 -9.06
N THR A 211 37.41 20.32 -8.20
CA THR A 211 38.04 21.44 -7.49
C THR A 211 39.18 21.97 -8.32
N TYR A 212 39.35 23.30 -8.30
CA TYR A 212 40.44 23.98 -8.97
C TYR A 212 41.16 24.89 -7.94
N GLU A 213 42.46 24.72 -7.84
CA GLU A 213 43.35 25.56 -6.99
C GLU A 213 44.36 26.25 -7.89
N ALA A 214 44.32 27.59 -7.92
CA ALA A 214 45.20 28.35 -8.77
C ALA A 214 46.64 28.40 -8.15
N ILE A 215 47.64 28.05 -8.95
CA ILE A 215 49.06 28.21 -8.60
C ILE A 215 49.53 29.63 -8.97
N ASP A 216 49.13 30.09 -10.14
CA ASP A 216 49.36 31.42 -10.69
C ASP A 216 48.23 31.83 -11.63
N PRO A 217 48.25 33.02 -12.25
CA PRO A 217 47.15 33.45 -13.16
C PRO A 217 46.90 32.54 -14.36
N VAL A 218 47.78 31.63 -14.68
CA VAL A 218 47.75 30.78 -15.87
C VAL A 218 47.60 29.31 -15.50
N ARG A 219 48.12 28.86 -14.38
CA ARG A 219 48.20 27.44 -13.98
C ARG A 219 47.41 27.15 -12.73
N GLY A 220 46.85 25.98 -12.66
CA GLY A 220 46.15 25.47 -11.47
C GLY A 220 46.15 23.94 -11.38
N ILE A 221 45.89 23.48 -10.17
CA ILE A 221 45.71 22.04 -9.88
C ILE A 221 44.23 21.77 -9.87
N THR A 222 43.80 20.72 -10.59
CA THR A 222 42.41 20.29 -10.61
C THR A 222 42.33 18.77 -10.56
N ASN A 223 41.27 18.24 -9.98
CA ASN A 223 40.96 16.81 -10.04
C ASN A 223 40.08 16.50 -11.27
N LYS A 224 40.08 15.24 -11.74
CA LYS A 224 39.26 14.78 -12.87
C LYS A 224 37.85 14.34 -12.42
N SER A 225 37.22 15.06 -11.48
CA SER A 225 35.87 14.73 -11.06
C SER A 225 34.85 15.13 -12.13
N SER A 226 33.98 14.20 -12.51
CA SER A 226 32.85 14.46 -13.45
C SER A 226 31.64 15.08 -12.76
N GLY A 227 31.63 15.20 -11.44
CA GLY A 227 30.47 15.65 -10.68
C GLY A 227 29.29 14.68 -10.63
N LYS A 228 29.38 13.51 -11.28
CA LYS A 228 28.24 12.56 -11.42
C LYS A 228 27.60 12.20 -10.08
N MET A 229 28.40 12.02 -9.01
CA MET A 229 27.84 11.71 -7.69
C MET A 229 26.97 12.84 -7.13
N GLY A 230 27.35 14.11 -7.34
CA GLY A 230 26.54 15.23 -6.87
C GLY A 230 25.22 15.41 -7.63
N PHE A 231 25.12 14.96 -8.89
CA PHE A 231 23.90 15.00 -9.67
C PHE A 231 22.93 13.84 -9.36
N VAL A 232 23.38 12.80 -8.67
CA VAL A 232 22.55 11.65 -8.28
C VAL A 232 21.73 11.95 -7.01
N PHE A 233 22.13 12.93 -6.21
CA PHE A 233 21.38 13.37 -5.05
C PHE A 233 20.32 14.40 -5.49
N PRO A 234 19.00 14.04 -5.50
CA PRO A 234 17.94 14.96 -5.87
C PRO A 234 17.67 16.00 -4.79
#